data_0050897c0ab415823cf4434284514ce4
#
_entry.id   0050897c0ab415823cf4434284514ce4
#
_cell.length_a   1.000
_cell.length_b   1.000
_cell.length_c   1.000
_cell.angle_alpha   90.00
_cell.angle_beta   90.00
_cell.angle_gamma   90.00
#
_symmetry.space_group_name_H-M   'P 1'
#
loop_
_entity.id
_entity.type
_entity.pdbx_description
1 polymer ?
#
loop_
_entity_poly.entity_id
_entity_poly.type
_entity_poly.pdbx_seq_one_letter_code
_entity_poly.pdbx_strand_id
1 'polypeptide(L)'
;MDSSDFLELLRALTHLSSTQLERAQQHIQHHLQADLLRQSFSEHHADEPISCPHCHSVHVIHWGQSHGSLRYRCKDCHRTFNQLTHSSLSGLRRKEQWVAYAQCLNEGMTLQAAADECHINLKTSFRWRHRFLRYALTTGATKLCGIVEADEMFFAESFKGSRHLEREPRKHGGNGHGLPPLVPVLIALDRYENETETVLLDKSYQQIAPAIEPLISRGSVLCTDGNQSYIQVAENTGVIHKRLIISDKKRVEDEVYHIQTLNNYISRLRGWMARFHGVGTDYLKNYLAWFRMKEQRRDDAKSWLSGGMKIFTNT
;
A
#
# COMPACT_ATOMS: atom_id res chain seq x y z
N MET A 1 -32.33 -19.41 10.15
CA MET A 1 -32.31 -20.56 9.21
C MET A 1 -31.61 -21.69 9.94
N ASP A 2 -32.26 -22.79 10.16
CA ASP A 2 -31.66 -23.96 10.77
C ASP A 2 -30.87 -24.81 9.76
N SER A 3 -30.22 -25.88 10.23
CA SER A 3 -29.39 -26.73 9.36
C SER A 3 -30.23 -27.48 8.31
N SER A 4 -31.50 -27.75 8.59
CA SER A 4 -32.43 -28.43 7.65
C SER A 4 -32.80 -27.48 6.51
N ASP A 5 -33.19 -26.24 6.85
CA ASP A 5 -33.53 -25.20 5.88
C ASP A 5 -32.34 -24.89 4.95
N PHE A 6 -31.12 -24.90 5.49
CA PHE A 6 -29.91 -24.65 4.71
C PHE A 6 -29.64 -25.78 3.71
N LEU A 7 -29.81 -27.02 4.12
CA LEU A 7 -29.66 -28.18 3.23
C LEU A 7 -30.73 -28.19 2.10
N GLU A 8 -31.96 -27.77 2.41
CA GLU A 8 -33.02 -27.63 1.43
C GLU A 8 -32.69 -26.54 0.41
N LEU A 9 -32.17 -25.39 0.87
CA LEU A 9 -31.67 -24.33 -0.01
C LEU A 9 -30.54 -24.83 -0.94
N LEU A 10 -29.56 -25.57 -0.41
CA LEU A 10 -28.49 -26.15 -1.22
C LEU A 10 -29.01 -27.12 -2.28
N ARG A 11 -30.03 -27.95 -1.95
CA ARG A 11 -30.68 -28.82 -2.93
C ARG A 11 -31.41 -28.01 -4.00
N ALA A 12 -32.12 -26.95 -3.61
CA ALA A 12 -32.80 -26.08 -4.58
C ALA A 12 -31.82 -25.45 -5.59
N LEU A 13 -30.59 -25.10 -5.17
CA LEU A 13 -29.57 -24.55 -6.08
C LEU A 13 -29.18 -25.53 -7.18
N THR A 14 -29.27 -26.87 -6.97
CA THR A 14 -28.93 -27.86 -8.00
C THR A 14 -29.95 -27.92 -9.15
N HIS A 15 -31.14 -27.37 -8.94
CA HIS A 15 -32.21 -27.34 -9.96
C HIS A 15 -32.27 -26.00 -10.71
N LEU A 16 -31.40 -25.05 -10.39
CA LEU A 16 -31.35 -23.73 -11.06
C LEU A 16 -30.66 -23.82 -12.41
N SER A 17 -31.14 -23.03 -13.37
CA SER A 17 -30.43 -22.79 -14.62
C SER A 17 -29.14 -21.97 -14.39
N SER A 18 -28.18 -22.02 -15.31
CA SER A 18 -26.93 -21.25 -15.25
C SER A 18 -27.19 -19.75 -14.97
N THR A 19 -28.16 -19.16 -15.67
CA THR A 19 -28.53 -17.74 -15.45
C THR A 19 -29.08 -17.46 -14.05
N GLN A 20 -29.84 -18.42 -13.49
CA GLN A 20 -30.35 -18.29 -12.13
C GLN A 20 -29.25 -18.46 -11.09
N LEU A 21 -28.30 -19.39 -11.32
CA LEU A 21 -27.11 -19.55 -10.49
C LEU A 21 -26.23 -18.30 -10.47
N GLU A 22 -26.00 -17.69 -11.64
CA GLU A 22 -25.27 -16.42 -11.73
C GLU A 22 -25.93 -15.29 -10.91
N ARG A 23 -27.27 -15.17 -11.00
CA ARG A 23 -28.03 -14.20 -10.21
C ARG A 23 -27.95 -14.49 -8.72
N ALA A 24 -28.07 -15.76 -8.30
CA ALA A 24 -27.91 -16.15 -6.90
C ALA A 24 -26.51 -15.84 -6.38
N GLN A 25 -25.48 -16.15 -7.16
CA GLN A 25 -24.10 -15.82 -6.82
C GLN A 25 -23.90 -14.31 -6.65
N GLN A 26 -24.37 -13.51 -7.60
CA GLN A 26 -24.30 -12.04 -7.51
C GLN A 26 -24.99 -11.50 -6.26
N HIS A 27 -26.17 -12.04 -5.92
CA HIS A 27 -26.92 -11.64 -4.73
C HIS A 27 -26.17 -11.98 -3.45
N ILE A 28 -25.66 -13.21 -3.32
CA ILE A 28 -24.85 -13.65 -2.19
C ILE A 28 -23.61 -12.77 -2.05
N GLN A 29 -22.90 -12.53 -3.14
CA GLN A 29 -21.70 -11.70 -3.16
C GLN A 29 -21.98 -10.27 -2.69
N HIS A 30 -23.09 -9.68 -3.15
CA HIS A 30 -23.53 -8.35 -2.69
C HIS A 30 -23.80 -8.31 -1.18
N HIS A 31 -24.46 -9.34 -0.63
CA HIS A 31 -24.70 -9.42 0.83
C HIS A 31 -23.39 -9.55 1.61
N LEU A 32 -22.50 -10.44 1.20
CA LEU A 32 -21.19 -10.61 1.85
C LEU A 32 -20.36 -9.33 1.83
N GLN A 33 -20.37 -8.60 0.71
CA GLN A 33 -19.69 -7.31 0.60
C GLN A 33 -20.30 -6.26 1.52
N ALA A 34 -21.63 -6.21 1.59
CA ALA A 34 -22.34 -5.29 2.49
C ALA A 34 -22.05 -5.59 3.98
N ASP A 35 -21.96 -6.87 4.33
CA ASP A 35 -21.62 -7.30 5.70
C ASP A 35 -20.17 -6.96 6.05
N LEU A 36 -19.22 -7.25 5.14
CA LEU A 36 -17.82 -6.90 5.34
C LEU A 36 -17.65 -5.38 5.52
N LEU A 37 -18.34 -4.59 4.72
CA LEU A 37 -18.32 -3.14 4.85
C LEU A 37 -18.88 -2.69 6.20
N ARG A 38 -20.03 -3.26 6.65
CA ARG A 38 -20.63 -2.97 7.96
C ARG A 38 -19.69 -3.34 9.11
N GLN A 39 -19.07 -4.52 9.07
CA GLN A 39 -18.09 -4.96 10.05
C GLN A 39 -16.89 -4.01 10.12
N SER A 40 -16.33 -3.62 8.98
CA SER A 40 -15.21 -2.67 8.92
C SER A 40 -15.56 -1.33 9.55
N PHE A 41 -16.81 -0.85 9.39
CA PHE A 41 -17.27 0.37 10.03
C PHE A 41 -17.51 0.18 11.54
N SER A 42 -18.04 -0.95 12.00
CA SER A 42 -18.30 -1.21 13.42
C SER A 42 -17.02 -1.44 14.21
N GLU A 43 -16.07 -2.21 13.69
CA GLU A 43 -14.78 -2.45 14.33
C GLU A 43 -13.95 -1.16 14.47
N HIS A 44 -14.10 -0.23 13.54
CA HIS A 44 -13.40 1.06 13.62
C HIS A 44 -13.87 1.96 14.77
N HIS A 45 -15.02 1.66 15.39
CA HIS A 45 -15.66 2.50 16.39
C HIS A 45 -16.00 1.78 17.70
N ALA A 46 -15.59 0.52 17.85
CA ALA A 46 -16.06 -0.30 18.99
C ALA A 46 -15.50 0.16 20.35
N ASP A 47 -14.34 0.82 20.39
CA ASP A 47 -13.58 0.97 21.64
C ASP A 47 -13.33 2.43 22.10
N GLU A 48 -13.72 3.45 21.34
CA GLU A 48 -13.44 4.84 21.74
C GLU A 48 -14.69 5.73 21.73
N PRO A 49 -14.86 6.60 22.75
CA PRO A 49 -15.91 7.60 22.72
C PRO A 49 -15.74 8.55 21.53
N ILE A 50 -16.83 8.87 20.85
CA ILE A 50 -16.82 9.73 19.68
C ILE A 50 -16.29 11.11 20.08
N SER A 51 -15.11 11.46 19.58
CA SER A 51 -14.49 12.77 19.78
C SER A 51 -14.44 13.56 18.46
N CYS A 52 -14.40 14.87 18.56
CA CYS A 52 -14.29 15.74 17.40
C CYS A 52 -12.90 15.66 16.75
N PRO A 53 -12.77 15.24 15.46
CA PRO A 53 -11.46 15.13 14.82
C PRO A 53 -10.80 16.49 14.52
N HIS A 54 -11.48 17.61 14.80
CA HIS A 54 -10.95 18.96 14.55
C HIS A 54 -10.38 19.62 15.81
N CYS A 55 -10.92 19.33 17.00
CA CYS A 55 -10.50 19.97 18.25
C CYS A 55 -10.43 18.99 19.42
N HIS A 56 -10.60 17.70 19.16
CA HIS A 56 -10.53 16.60 20.13
C HIS A 56 -11.55 16.68 21.30
N SER A 57 -12.56 17.56 21.21
CA SER A 57 -13.61 17.66 22.20
C SER A 57 -14.53 16.44 22.16
N VAL A 58 -14.97 16.00 23.33
CA VAL A 58 -15.99 14.94 23.50
C VAL A 58 -17.42 15.51 23.52
N HIS A 59 -17.60 16.83 23.50
CA HIS A 59 -18.90 17.49 23.47
C HIS A 59 -19.49 17.47 22.05
N VAL A 60 -19.90 16.29 21.63
CA VAL A 60 -20.46 16.06 20.29
C VAL A 60 -21.93 15.67 20.36
N ILE A 61 -22.69 16.05 19.33
CA ILE A 61 -24.09 15.68 19.17
C ILE A 61 -24.30 15.01 17.81
N HIS A 62 -25.28 14.13 17.76
CA HIS A 62 -25.74 13.56 16.50
C HIS A 62 -26.36 14.65 15.62
N TRP A 63 -25.96 14.73 14.36
CA TRP A 63 -26.35 15.78 13.42
C TRP A 63 -26.93 15.21 12.12
N GLY A 64 -27.80 14.17 12.25
CA GLY A 64 -28.43 13.50 11.13
C GLY A 64 -27.52 12.57 10.34
N GLN A 65 -27.83 12.37 9.07
CA GLN A 65 -27.11 11.48 8.16
C GLN A 65 -26.75 12.17 6.85
N SER A 66 -25.68 11.70 6.22
CA SER A 66 -25.28 12.15 4.89
C SER A 66 -24.61 11.01 4.13
N HIS A 67 -25.11 10.71 2.93
CA HIS A 67 -24.59 9.63 2.06
C HIS A 67 -24.42 8.30 2.80
N GLY A 68 -25.43 7.89 3.57
CA GLY A 68 -25.43 6.62 4.31
C GLY A 68 -24.47 6.58 5.52
N SER A 69 -23.92 7.72 5.96
CA SER A 69 -23.12 7.83 7.16
C SER A 69 -23.73 8.73 8.19
N LEU A 70 -23.62 8.37 9.47
CA LEU A 70 -23.97 9.22 10.60
C LEU A 70 -23.09 10.49 10.58
N ARG A 71 -23.70 11.64 10.83
CA ARG A 71 -23.02 12.91 11.01
C ARG A 71 -23.10 13.36 12.46
N TYR A 72 -22.06 14.02 12.88
CA TYR A 72 -21.93 14.60 14.21
C TYR A 72 -21.59 16.08 14.09
N ARG A 73 -21.94 16.87 15.11
CA ARG A 73 -21.51 18.27 15.25
C ARG A 73 -20.84 18.45 16.60
N CYS A 74 -19.68 19.05 16.60
CA CYS A 74 -19.01 19.47 17.82
C CYS A 74 -19.69 20.72 18.39
N LYS A 75 -19.93 20.74 19.71
CA LYS A 75 -20.49 21.91 20.40
C LYS A 75 -19.46 22.99 20.61
N ASP A 76 -18.17 22.61 20.69
CA ASP A 76 -17.09 23.57 21.00
C ASP A 76 -16.58 24.29 19.74
N CYS A 77 -16.20 23.55 18.71
CA CYS A 77 -15.70 24.17 17.46
C CYS A 77 -16.77 24.34 16.37
N HIS A 78 -18.00 23.91 16.60
CA HIS A 78 -19.17 23.98 15.72
C HIS A 78 -19.03 23.30 14.36
N ARG A 79 -17.94 22.58 14.09
CA ARG A 79 -17.72 21.83 12.86
C ARG A 79 -18.51 20.53 12.86
N THR A 80 -18.93 20.13 11.67
CA THR A 80 -19.58 18.81 11.46
C THR A 80 -18.56 17.82 10.92
N PHE A 81 -18.72 16.57 11.31
CA PHE A 81 -17.86 15.48 10.89
C PHE A 81 -18.64 14.16 10.81
N ASN A 82 -18.03 13.15 10.23
CA ASN A 82 -18.49 11.77 10.23
C ASN A 82 -17.30 10.84 10.53
N GLN A 83 -17.58 9.56 10.61
CA GLN A 83 -16.61 8.52 10.91
C GLN A 83 -15.40 8.47 9.96
N LEU A 84 -15.53 8.97 8.74
CA LEU A 84 -14.46 9.00 7.75
C LEU A 84 -13.70 10.33 7.71
N THR A 85 -14.09 11.31 8.52
CA THR A 85 -13.43 12.62 8.51
C THR A 85 -11.96 12.47 8.89
N HIS A 86 -11.07 13.06 8.10
CA HIS A 86 -9.60 12.94 8.17
C HIS A 86 -9.04 11.56 7.80
N SER A 87 -9.88 10.55 7.47
CA SER A 87 -9.39 9.28 6.96
C SER A 87 -9.00 9.37 5.47
N SER A 88 -8.27 8.39 4.97
CA SER A 88 -7.92 8.34 3.56
C SER A 88 -9.13 8.13 2.65
N LEU A 89 -10.22 7.55 3.13
CA LEU A 89 -11.46 7.33 2.38
C LEU A 89 -12.47 8.48 2.53
N SER A 90 -12.13 9.54 3.25
CA SER A 90 -13.00 10.71 3.44
C SER A 90 -13.43 11.32 2.11
N GLY A 91 -14.72 11.64 1.97
CA GLY A 91 -15.29 12.27 0.77
C GLY A 91 -15.37 11.37 -0.47
N LEU A 92 -15.03 10.11 -0.38
CA LEU A 92 -15.30 9.15 -1.44
C LEU A 92 -16.79 8.75 -1.41
N ARG A 93 -17.36 8.61 -2.62
CA ARG A 93 -18.77 8.18 -2.83
C ARG A 93 -18.80 6.71 -3.23
N ARG A 94 -20.05 6.15 -3.41
CA ARG A 94 -20.30 4.78 -3.88
C ARG A 94 -19.63 3.73 -3.00
N LYS A 95 -19.87 3.81 -1.69
CA LYS A 95 -19.29 2.94 -0.67
C LYS A 95 -19.60 1.47 -0.91
N GLU A 96 -20.74 1.19 -1.53
CA GLU A 96 -21.20 -0.15 -1.91
C GLU A 96 -20.20 -0.87 -2.83
N GLN A 97 -19.35 -0.13 -3.54
CA GLN A 97 -18.33 -0.71 -4.44
C GLN A 97 -16.94 -0.78 -3.83
N TRP A 98 -16.74 -0.30 -2.61
CA TRP A 98 -15.41 -0.25 -2.00
C TRP A 98 -14.84 -1.63 -1.72
N VAL A 99 -15.69 -2.60 -1.34
CA VAL A 99 -15.24 -3.98 -1.11
C VAL A 99 -14.75 -4.61 -2.40
N ALA A 100 -15.52 -4.48 -3.50
CA ALA A 100 -15.10 -4.96 -4.81
C ALA A 100 -13.79 -4.28 -5.25
N TYR A 101 -13.66 -2.98 -5.02
CA TYR A 101 -12.42 -2.27 -5.36
C TYR A 101 -11.23 -2.71 -4.51
N ALA A 102 -11.44 -3.00 -3.22
CA ALA A 102 -10.41 -3.56 -2.35
C ALA A 102 -9.97 -4.97 -2.82
N GLN A 103 -10.90 -5.78 -3.33
CA GLN A 103 -10.59 -7.07 -3.98
C GLN A 103 -9.73 -6.88 -5.23
N CYS A 104 -10.04 -5.89 -6.08
CA CYS A 104 -9.16 -5.54 -7.22
C CYS A 104 -7.73 -5.16 -6.79
N LEU A 105 -7.58 -4.55 -5.60
CA LEU A 105 -6.25 -4.29 -5.05
C LEU A 105 -5.54 -5.59 -4.65
N ASN A 106 -6.22 -6.54 -4.01
CA ASN A 106 -5.64 -7.85 -3.66
C ASN A 106 -5.11 -8.58 -4.88
N GLU A 107 -5.85 -8.52 -5.98
CA GLU A 107 -5.48 -9.17 -7.24
C GLU A 107 -4.39 -8.40 -8.01
N GLY A 108 -4.06 -7.20 -7.58
CA GLY A 108 -3.06 -6.36 -8.24
C GLY A 108 -3.53 -5.86 -9.62
N MET A 109 -4.83 -5.65 -9.80
CA MET A 109 -5.40 -5.20 -11.07
C MET A 109 -4.86 -3.85 -11.51
N THR A 110 -4.80 -3.62 -12.81
CA THR A 110 -4.53 -2.29 -13.39
C THR A 110 -5.67 -1.32 -13.09
N LEU A 111 -5.45 -0.02 -13.32
CA LEU A 111 -6.50 0.99 -13.12
C LEU A 111 -7.72 0.75 -14.03
N GLN A 112 -7.47 0.35 -15.27
CA GLN A 112 -8.54 0.08 -16.23
C GLN A 112 -9.32 -1.16 -15.83
N ALA A 113 -8.65 -2.29 -15.55
CA ALA A 113 -9.30 -3.52 -15.12
C ALA A 113 -10.16 -3.32 -13.87
N ALA A 114 -9.64 -2.60 -12.86
CA ALA A 114 -10.42 -2.28 -11.65
C ALA A 114 -11.58 -1.31 -11.92
N ALA A 115 -11.46 -0.42 -12.92
CA ALA A 115 -12.55 0.47 -13.31
C ALA A 115 -13.69 -0.32 -13.97
N ASP A 116 -13.34 -1.24 -14.86
CA ASP A 116 -14.30 -2.10 -15.57
C ASP A 116 -15.00 -3.04 -14.59
N GLU A 117 -14.25 -3.72 -13.73
CA GLU A 117 -14.79 -4.63 -12.71
C GLU A 117 -15.77 -3.94 -11.75
N CYS A 118 -15.42 -2.75 -11.27
CA CYS A 118 -16.27 -2.00 -10.35
C CYS A 118 -17.30 -1.09 -11.02
N HIS A 119 -17.43 -1.13 -12.34
CA HIS A 119 -18.31 -0.27 -13.13
C HIS A 119 -18.19 1.23 -12.76
N ILE A 120 -16.92 1.69 -12.64
CA ILE A 120 -16.57 3.09 -12.37
C ILE A 120 -15.71 3.64 -13.52
N ASN A 121 -15.63 4.94 -13.67
CA ASN A 121 -14.73 5.53 -14.66
C ASN A 121 -13.26 5.47 -14.21
N LEU A 122 -12.35 5.48 -15.17
CA LEU A 122 -10.90 5.41 -14.93
C LEU A 122 -10.40 6.50 -13.97
N LYS A 123 -10.95 7.72 -14.03
CA LYS A 123 -10.58 8.83 -13.13
C LYS A 123 -10.98 8.52 -11.68
N THR A 124 -12.13 7.88 -11.47
CA THR A 124 -12.56 7.41 -10.14
C THR A 124 -11.66 6.30 -9.64
N SER A 125 -11.36 5.31 -10.48
CA SER A 125 -10.43 4.22 -10.17
C SER A 125 -9.05 4.77 -9.77
N PHE A 126 -8.49 5.71 -10.54
CA PHE A 126 -7.24 6.38 -10.19
C PHE A 126 -7.30 7.07 -8.82
N ARG A 127 -8.34 7.87 -8.58
CA ARG A 127 -8.52 8.56 -7.29
C ARG A 127 -8.66 7.58 -6.13
N TRP A 128 -9.45 6.52 -6.30
CA TRP A 128 -9.65 5.51 -5.27
C TRP A 128 -8.33 4.75 -4.99
N ARG A 129 -7.61 4.33 -6.05
CA ARG A 129 -6.32 3.66 -5.94
C ARG A 129 -5.41 4.40 -4.96
N HIS A 130 -5.17 5.66 -5.21
CA HIS A 130 -4.25 6.43 -4.38
C HIS A 130 -4.80 6.77 -2.99
N ARG A 131 -6.10 6.76 -2.80
CA ARG A 131 -6.73 6.93 -1.49
C ARG A 131 -6.62 5.65 -0.65
N PHE A 132 -6.87 4.49 -1.21
CA PHE A 132 -6.67 3.21 -0.53
C PHE A 132 -5.20 2.95 -0.23
N LEU A 133 -4.31 3.19 -1.18
CA LEU A 133 -2.87 2.96 -1.01
C LEU A 133 -2.20 3.87 0.03
N ARG A 134 -2.84 4.96 0.47
CA ARG A 134 -2.30 5.78 1.57
C ARG A 134 -2.10 4.98 2.86
N TYR A 135 -2.96 4.02 3.13
CA TYR A 135 -2.78 3.12 4.27
C TYR A 135 -1.49 2.29 4.15
N ALA A 136 -1.20 1.77 2.97
CA ALA A 136 0.00 0.98 2.74
C ALA A 136 1.29 1.73 3.10
N LEU A 137 1.32 3.05 2.96
CA LEU A 137 2.47 3.86 3.35
C LEU A 137 2.76 3.80 4.86
N THR A 138 1.77 3.50 5.69
CA THR A 138 1.91 3.42 7.15
C THR A 138 2.33 2.04 7.65
N THR A 139 2.44 1.04 6.77
CA THR A 139 2.72 -0.36 7.13
C THR A 139 4.20 -0.75 6.97
N GLY A 140 5.07 0.19 6.62
CA GLY A 140 6.52 -0.04 6.53
C GLY A 140 7.13 -0.45 7.86
N ALA A 141 8.27 -1.13 7.81
CA ALA A 141 9.00 -1.51 9.00
C ALA A 141 9.36 -0.26 9.83
N THR A 142 9.13 -0.34 11.11
CA THR A 142 9.57 0.67 12.09
C THR A 142 10.91 0.32 12.72
N LYS A 143 11.32 -0.94 12.59
CA LYS A 143 12.59 -1.50 13.05
C LYS A 143 13.04 -2.64 12.15
N LEU A 144 14.34 -2.70 11.90
CA LEU A 144 15.05 -3.81 11.24
C LEU A 144 16.07 -4.38 12.22
N CYS A 145 16.15 -5.69 12.35
CA CYS A 145 17.01 -6.33 13.35
C CYS A 145 17.67 -7.63 12.83
N GLY A 146 18.69 -8.10 13.55
CA GLY A 146 19.44 -9.28 13.15
C GLY A 146 20.29 -9.03 11.89
N ILE A 147 20.11 -9.83 10.85
CA ILE A 147 20.78 -9.63 9.56
C ILE A 147 19.87 -8.78 8.67
N VAL A 148 20.33 -7.59 8.36
CA VAL A 148 19.64 -6.60 7.52
C VAL A 148 20.34 -6.54 6.16
N GLU A 149 19.62 -6.73 5.09
CA GLU A 149 20.09 -6.57 3.71
C GLU A 149 19.58 -5.23 3.14
N ALA A 150 20.45 -4.44 2.52
CA ALA A 150 20.09 -3.16 1.89
C ALA A 150 20.79 -2.97 0.54
N ASP A 151 20.04 -2.44 -0.43
CA ASP A 151 20.53 -2.12 -1.78
C ASP A 151 19.59 -1.12 -2.45
N GLU A 152 20.02 -0.47 -3.54
CA GLU A 152 19.23 0.44 -4.34
C GLU A 152 18.76 -0.19 -5.65
N MET A 153 17.45 -0.10 -5.85
CA MET A 153 16.81 -0.39 -7.13
C MET A 153 16.53 0.91 -7.88
N PHE A 154 16.61 0.88 -9.21
CA PHE A 154 16.39 2.06 -10.04
C PHE A 154 15.14 1.93 -10.89
N PHE A 155 14.32 2.99 -10.87
CA PHE A 155 13.19 3.16 -11.77
C PHE A 155 13.45 4.29 -12.75
N ALA A 156 12.99 4.13 -13.99
CA ALA A 156 12.99 5.24 -14.94
C ALA A 156 12.01 6.32 -14.46
N GLU A 157 12.46 7.58 -14.42
CA GLU A 157 11.60 8.71 -14.14
C GLU A 157 10.41 8.73 -15.10
N SER A 158 9.21 8.93 -14.58
CA SER A 158 7.97 8.87 -15.33
C SER A 158 7.00 9.97 -14.93
N PHE A 159 6.53 10.72 -15.91
CA PHE A 159 5.47 11.70 -15.79
C PHE A 159 4.14 11.15 -16.32
N LYS A 160 3.93 9.84 -16.23
CA LYS A 160 2.74 9.17 -16.75
C LYS A 160 1.47 9.80 -16.17
N GLY A 161 0.57 10.22 -17.05
CA GLY A 161 -0.69 10.89 -16.69
C GLY A 161 -0.60 12.41 -16.57
N SER A 162 0.59 13.01 -16.59
CA SER A 162 0.75 14.46 -16.67
C SER A 162 0.40 14.97 -18.07
N ARG A 163 -0.32 16.09 -18.11
CA ARG A 163 -0.64 16.81 -19.37
C ARG A 163 0.32 17.98 -19.62
N HIS A 164 1.07 18.36 -18.61
CA HIS A 164 2.05 19.46 -18.67
C HIS A 164 3.41 18.86 -18.35
N LEU A 165 4.25 18.76 -19.37
CA LEU A 165 5.64 18.29 -19.23
C LEU A 165 6.54 19.50 -19.36
N GLU A 166 7.50 19.63 -18.48
CA GLU A 166 8.57 20.64 -18.56
C GLU A 166 9.60 20.33 -19.65
N ARG A 167 9.51 19.17 -20.27
CA ARG A 167 10.36 18.67 -21.33
C ARG A 167 9.54 18.16 -22.52
N GLU A 168 10.17 18.04 -23.68
CA GLU A 168 9.57 17.41 -24.85
C GLU A 168 9.12 15.96 -24.56
N PRO A 169 7.94 15.57 -25.07
CA PRO A 169 7.47 14.20 -24.98
C PRO A 169 8.45 13.23 -25.65
N ARG A 170 8.70 12.08 -25.01
CA ARG A 170 9.52 11.04 -25.62
C ARG A 170 8.80 10.44 -26.82
N LYS A 171 9.50 10.40 -27.95
CA LYS A 171 9.01 9.73 -29.17
C LYS A 171 9.31 8.24 -29.09
N HIS A 172 8.32 7.42 -29.41
CA HIS A 172 8.52 5.98 -29.50
C HIS A 172 9.48 5.64 -30.63
N GLY A 173 10.54 4.86 -30.36
CA GLY A 173 11.52 4.44 -31.39
C GLY A 173 12.51 5.50 -31.83
N GLY A 174 12.58 6.67 -31.17
CA GLY A 174 13.53 7.73 -31.52
C GLY A 174 14.96 7.40 -31.07
N ASN A 175 15.86 7.20 -32.03
CA ASN A 175 17.30 7.22 -31.79
C ASN A 175 17.73 8.67 -31.44
N GLY A 176 18.00 8.96 -30.15
CA GLY A 176 18.63 10.24 -29.84
C GLY A 176 18.21 10.96 -28.57
N HIS A 177 17.23 10.50 -27.84
CA HIS A 177 16.98 11.01 -26.49
C HIS A 177 17.60 10.04 -25.48
N GLY A 178 18.55 10.51 -24.68
CA GLY A 178 19.23 9.74 -23.65
C GLY A 178 18.27 8.95 -22.75
N LEU A 179 18.79 7.96 -22.06
CA LEU A 179 18.01 7.20 -21.06
C LEU A 179 17.36 8.19 -20.07
N PRO A 180 16.11 7.90 -19.64
CA PRO A 180 15.47 8.75 -18.65
C PRO A 180 16.32 8.84 -17.38
N PRO A 181 16.27 9.96 -16.66
CA PRO A 181 16.81 10.01 -15.30
C PRO A 181 16.30 8.80 -14.51
N LEU A 182 17.18 8.25 -13.70
CA LEU A 182 16.86 7.11 -12.86
C LEU A 182 16.51 7.61 -11.44
N VAL A 183 15.42 7.12 -10.92
CA VAL A 183 14.96 7.37 -9.56
C VAL A 183 15.44 6.21 -8.69
N PRO A 184 16.39 6.42 -7.77
CA PRO A 184 16.83 5.38 -6.86
C PRO A 184 15.78 5.13 -5.78
N VAL A 185 15.60 3.88 -5.45
CA VAL A 185 14.75 3.42 -4.35
C VAL A 185 15.59 2.54 -3.46
N LEU A 186 15.83 2.99 -2.24
CA LEU A 186 16.44 2.18 -1.21
C LEU A 186 15.43 1.11 -0.79
N ILE A 187 15.86 -0.14 -0.79
CA ILE A 187 15.11 -1.28 -0.24
C ILE A 187 15.96 -1.89 0.85
N ALA A 188 15.37 -2.08 2.02
CA ALA A 188 15.99 -2.79 3.12
C ALA A 188 15.01 -3.78 3.74
N LEU A 189 15.53 -4.96 4.07
CA LEU A 189 14.76 -6.01 4.74
C LEU A 189 15.64 -6.77 5.74
N ASP A 190 15.01 -7.40 6.72
CA ASP A 190 15.66 -8.30 7.65
C ASP A 190 15.18 -9.75 7.45
N ARG A 191 15.73 -10.67 8.24
CA ARG A 191 15.38 -12.10 8.19
C ARG A 191 14.05 -12.43 8.87
N TYR A 192 13.39 -11.44 9.47
CA TYR A 192 12.09 -11.58 10.13
C TYR A 192 10.93 -11.02 9.28
N GLU A 193 11.17 -10.84 7.97
CA GLU A 193 10.17 -10.33 7.01
C GLU A 193 9.75 -8.88 7.29
N ASN A 194 10.60 -8.08 7.93
CA ASN A 194 10.41 -6.65 8.02
C ASN A 194 11.05 -5.99 6.80
N GLU A 195 10.28 -5.18 6.08
CA GLU A 195 10.67 -4.58 4.80
C GLU A 195 10.36 -3.09 4.80
N THR A 196 11.20 -2.33 4.12
CA THR A 196 10.98 -0.90 3.87
C THR A 196 11.50 -0.50 2.50
N GLU A 197 10.81 0.43 1.85
CA GLU A 197 11.22 1.04 0.59
C GLU A 197 11.12 2.57 0.72
N THR A 198 12.19 3.25 0.33
CA THR A 198 12.25 4.71 0.33
C THR A 198 12.71 5.23 -1.02
N VAL A 199 11.91 6.09 -1.63
CA VAL A 199 12.29 6.79 -2.86
C VAL A 199 13.28 7.88 -2.48
N LEU A 200 14.46 7.84 -3.12
CA LEU A 200 15.56 8.77 -2.88
C LEU A 200 15.70 9.77 -4.05
N LEU A 201 16.38 10.87 -3.82
CA LEU A 201 16.79 11.78 -4.88
C LEU A 201 18.06 11.28 -5.60
N ASP A 202 19.00 10.75 -4.81
CA ASP A 202 20.26 10.16 -5.28
C ASP A 202 20.76 9.09 -4.30
N LYS A 203 21.93 8.50 -4.56
CA LYS A 203 22.56 7.47 -3.71
C LYS A 203 23.56 8.03 -2.70
N SER A 204 23.49 9.32 -2.41
CA SER A 204 24.38 9.93 -1.43
C SER A 204 24.05 9.47 0.00
N TYR A 205 25.04 9.58 0.86
CA TYR A 205 24.85 9.35 2.30
C TYR A 205 23.71 10.21 2.86
N GLN A 206 23.59 11.47 2.42
CA GLN A 206 22.57 12.43 2.87
C GLN A 206 21.15 11.96 2.57
N GLN A 207 20.97 11.09 1.56
CA GLN A 207 19.68 10.51 1.22
C GLN A 207 19.47 9.14 1.89
N ILE A 208 20.52 8.32 1.95
CA ILE A 208 20.43 6.95 2.50
C ILE A 208 20.33 6.97 4.03
N ALA A 209 21.13 7.77 4.71
CA ALA A 209 21.18 7.76 6.16
C ALA A 209 19.83 8.05 6.85
N PRO A 210 19.10 9.13 6.49
CA PRO A 210 17.78 9.39 7.09
C PRO A 210 16.74 8.30 6.82
N ALA A 211 16.93 7.55 5.73
CA ALA A 211 16.00 6.50 5.33
C ALA A 211 16.21 5.17 6.08
N ILE A 212 17.43 4.88 6.55
CA ILE A 212 17.75 3.57 7.12
C ILE A 212 18.28 3.63 8.56
N GLU A 213 19.08 4.63 8.95
CA GLU A 213 19.65 4.72 10.29
C GLU A 213 18.60 4.66 11.43
N PRO A 214 17.44 5.36 11.33
CA PRO A 214 16.42 5.29 12.38
C PRO A 214 15.77 3.91 12.53
N LEU A 215 15.88 3.06 11.49
CA LEU A 215 15.23 1.75 11.43
C LEU A 215 16.13 0.63 11.92
N ILE A 216 17.45 0.74 11.77
CA ILE A 216 18.38 -0.34 12.15
C ILE A 216 18.52 -0.42 13.66
N SER A 217 18.28 -1.61 14.21
CA SER A 217 18.48 -1.89 15.63
C SER A 217 19.95 -2.05 15.96
N ARG A 218 20.38 -1.59 17.13
CA ARG A 218 21.74 -1.84 17.64
C ARG A 218 22.03 -3.35 17.72
N GLY A 219 23.25 -3.74 17.38
CA GLY A 219 23.67 -5.14 17.38
C GLY A 219 23.26 -5.92 16.13
N SER A 220 22.62 -5.25 15.15
CA SER A 220 22.35 -5.84 13.83
C SER A 220 23.62 -5.93 12.98
N VAL A 221 23.57 -6.79 11.96
CA VAL A 221 24.58 -6.89 10.91
C VAL A 221 23.97 -6.33 9.63
N LEU A 222 24.57 -5.29 9.04
CA LEU A 222 24.13 -4.70 7.78
C LEU A 222 24.92 -5.31 6.62
N CYS A 223 24.23 -6.02 5.73
CA CYS A 223 24.77 -6.59 4.49
C CYS A 223 24.41 -5.69 3.31
N THR A 224 25.39 -5.20 2.57
CA THR A 224 25.17 -4.35 1.38
C THR A 224 26.13 -4.74 0.26
N ASP A 225 25.90 -4.16 -0.92
CA ASP A 225 26.88 -4.14 -2.00
C ASP A 225 28.10 -3.23 -1.67
N GLY A 226 28.81 -2.76 -2.64
CA GLY A 226 29.99 -1.92 -2.46
C GLY A 226 29.75 -0.43 -2.23
N ASN A 227 28.52 0.07 -2.11
CA ASN A 227 28.25 1.51 -1.96
C ASN A 227 28.86 2.07 -0.67
N GLN A 228 29.72 3.09 -0.82
CA GLN A 228 30.49 3.69 0.30
C GLN A 228 29.59 4.39 1.33
N SER A 229 28.40 4.87 0.95
CA SER A 229 27.48 5.54 1.86
C SER A 229 27.09 4.67 3.06
N TYR A 230 27.04 3.35 2.89
CA TYR A 230 26.74 2.43 4.01
C TYR A 230 27.86 2.27 5.02
N ILE A 231 29.09 2.61 4.69
CA ILE A 231 30.20 2.61 5.66
C ILE A 231 29.90 3.60 6.77
N GLN A 232 29.52 4.82 6.39
CA GLN A 232 29.19 5.87 7.34
C GLN A 232 27.90 5.58 8.12
N VAL A 233 26.89 4.98 7.48
CA VAL A 233 25.69 4.49 8.16
C VAL A 233 26.05 3.49 9.26
N ALA A 234 26.92 2.54 8.97
CA ALA A 234 27.34 1.52 9.94
C ALA A 234 28.14 2.13 11.10
N GLU A 235 29.03 3.09 10.82
CA GLU A 235 29.79 3.82 11.84
C GLU A 235 28.85 4.59 12.78
N ASN A 236 27.86 5.30 12.23
CA ASN A 236 26.93 6.09 13.02
C ASN A 236 25.98 5.25 13.88
N THR A 237 25.54 4.12 13.35
CA THR A 237 24.61 3.24 14.05
C THR A 237 25.30 2.23 14.97
N GLY A 238 26.60 2.03 14.80
CA GLY A 238 27.39 1.04 15.55
C GLY A 238 27.03 -0.40 15.19
N VAL A 239 26.54 -0.66 13.98
CA VAL A 239 26.24 -2.01 13.50
C VAL A 239 27.45 -2.62 12.77
N ILE A 240 27.51 -3.95 12.74
CA ILE A 240 28.55 -4.65 11.98
C ILE A 240 28.21 -4.54 10.48
N HIS A 241 29.13 -4.03 9.67
CA HIS A 241 28.94 -3.91 8.23
C HIS A 241 29.63 -5.03 7.46
N LYS A 242 28.86 -5.80 6.71
CA LYS A 242 29.35 -6.84 5.80
C LYS A 242 29.18 -6.37 4.36
N ARG A 243 30.28 -5.99 3.72
CA ARG A 243 30.31 -5.53 2.32
C ARG A 243 30.54 -6.71 1.38
N LEU A 244 29.58 -6.99 0.53
CA LEU A 244 29.57 -8.12 -0.40
C LEU A 244 29.91 -7.64 -1.81
N ILE A 245 31.20 -7.43 -2.06
CA ILE A 245 31.68 -6.85 -3.31
C ILE A 245 31.81 -7.96 -4.37
N ILE A 246 31.04 -7.87 -5.44
CA ILE A 246 30.98 -8.89 -6.51
C ILE A 246 32.32 -9.01 -7.24
N SER A 247 33.09 -7.91 -7.42
CA SER A 247 34.43 -7.93 -8.02
C SER A 247 35.40 -8.86 -7.27
N ASP A 248 35.22 -8.97 -5.96
CA ASP A 248 36.07 -9.80 -5.08
C ASP A 248 35.57 -11.24 -4.97
N LYS A 249 34.58 -11.64 -5.80
CA LYS A 249 33.88 -12.93 -5.78
C LYS A 249 33.23 -13.27 -4.44
N LYS A 250 33.09 -12.30 -3.55
CA LYS A 250 32.40 -12.43 -2.26
C LYS A 250 30.89 -12.20 -2.42
N ARG A 251 30.15 -13.25 -2.74
CA ARG A 251 28.68 -13.22 -2.78
C ARG A 251 28.04 -13.61 -1.47
N VAL A 252 28.77 -14.34 -0.65
CA VAL A 252 28.38 -14.81 0.67
C VAL A 252 29.60 -14.74 1.59
N GLU A 253 29.42 -14.26 2.80
CA GLU A 253 30.43 -14.24 3.84
C GLU A 253 29.93 -15.04 5.05
N ASP A 254 30.81 -15.84 5.66
CA ASP A 254 30.48 -16.70 6.81
C ASP A 254 29.23 -17.58 6.59
N GLU A 255 28.95 -18.01 5.35
CA GLU A 255 27.81 -18.83 4.91
C GLU A 255 26.42 -18.19 5.09
N VAL A 256 26.27 -17.16 5.90
CA VAL A 256 24.99 -16.55 6.29
C VAL A 256 24.81 -15.10 5.84
N TYR A 257 25.91 -14.37 5.62
CA TYR A 257 25.85 -12.97 5.21
C TYR A 257 25.81 -12.85 3.71
N HIS A 258 24.70 -12.42 3.17
CA HIS A 258 24.46 -12.23 1.74
C HIS A 258 23.35 -11.21 1.51
N ILE A 259 23.15 -10.79 0.27
CA ILE A 259 22.03 -9.94 -0.17
C ILE A 259 21.07 -10.68 -1.12
N GLN A 260 21.03 -11.99 -1.05
CA GLN A 260 20.25 -12.82 -1.99
C GLN A 260 18.76 -12.74 -1.71
N THR A 261 18.35 -12.58 -0.44
CA THR A 261 16.94 -12.40 -0.06
C THR A 261 16.41 -11.11 -0.63
N LEU A 262 17.19 -10.03 -0.50
CA LEU A 262 16.87 -8.73 -1.07
C LEU A 262 16.83 -8.79 -2.61
N ASN A 263 17.80 -9.42 -3.26
CA ASN A 263 17.80 -9.56 -4.71
C ASN A 263 16.58 -10.33 -5.23
N ASN A 264 16.14 -11.34 -4.50
CA ASN A 264 14.91 -12.07 -4.81
C ASN A 264 13.68 -11.17 -4.65
N TYR A 265 13.59 -10.40 -3.56
CA TYR A 265 12.53 -9.41 -3.37
C TYR A 265 12.49 -8.38 -4.51
N ILE A 266 13.63 -7.81 -4.87
CA ILE A 266 13.77 -6.86 -6.00
C ILE A 266 13.31 -7.48 -7.32
N SER A 267 13.65 -8.74 -7.57
CA SER A 267 13.22 -9.47 -8.77
C SER A 267 11.71 -9.61 -8.85
N ARG A 268 11.06 -10.01 -7.74
CA ARG A 268 9.60 -10.10 -7.67
C ARG A 268 8.93 -8.74 -7.82
N LEU A 269 9.49 -7.70 -7.19
CA LEU A 269 9.00 -6.32 -7.32
C LEU A 269 9.06 -5.84 -8.78
N ARG A 270 10.15 -6.12 -9.51
CA ARG A 270 10.24 -5.79 -10.95
C ARG A 270 9.16 -6.46 -11.76
N GLY A 271 8.97 -7.77 -11.58
CA GLY A 271 7.93 -8.55 -12.27
C GLY A 271 6.53 -8.02 -11.97
N TRP A 272 6.27 -7.66 -10.70
CA TRP A 272 5.00 -7.12 -10.31
C TRP A 272 4.75 -5.71 -10.88
N MET A 273 5.76 -4.84 -10.88
CA MET A 273 5.66 -3.48 -11.43
C MET A 273 5.47 -3.47 -12.96
N ALA A 274 5.98 -4.46 -13.69
CA ALA A 274 5.89 -4.54 -15.14
C ALA A 274 4.44 -4.50 -15.66
N ARG A 275 3.48 -5.08 -14.93
CA ARG A 275 2.05 -5.09 -15.28
C ARG A 275 1.41 -3.71 -15.43
N PHE A 276 1.98 -2.71 -14.80
CA PHE A 276 1.43 -1.35 -14.83
C PHE A 276 1.97 -0.52 -16.01
N HIS A 277 2.92 -1.07 -16.78
CA HIS A 277 3.54 -0.39 -17.94
C HIS A 277 4.02 1.04 -17.61
N GLY A 278 4.70 1.17 -16.47
CA GLY A 278 5.19 2.42 -15.91
C GLY A 278 4.18 3.06 -14.92
N VAL A 279 4.73 3.63 -13.87
CA VAL A 279 4.03 4.37 -12.83
C VAL A 279 4.63 5.77 -12.77
N GLY A 280 3.78 6.81 -12.65
CA GLY A 280 4.29 8.18 -12.45
C GLY A 280 5.13 8.26 -11.18
N THR A 281 6.27 8.95 -11.24
CA THR A 281 7.25 8.99 -10.14
C THR A 281 6.62 9.48 -8.82
N ASP A 282 5.71 10.45 -8.89
CA ASP A 282 4.98 10.96 -7.72
C ASP A 282 4.16 9.89 -6.98
N TYR A 283 3.78 8.83 -7.69
CA TYR A 283 2.98 7.73 -7.16
C TYR A 283 3.80 6.47 -6.87
N LEU A 284 5.10 6.48 -7.19
CA LEU A 284 5.96 5.30 -7.06
C LEU A 284 5.91 4.72 -5.64
N LYS A 285 6.05 5.57 -4.61
CA LYS A 285 5.97 5.16 -3.20
C LYS A 285 4.70 4.38 -2.84
N ASN A 286 3.57 4.73 -3.44
CA ASN A 286 2.29 4.05 -3.18
C ASN A 286 2.31 2.61 -3.71
N TYR A 287 2.91 2.41 -4.89
CA TYR A 287 3.00 1.09 -5.52
C TYR A 287 4.03 0.19 -4.84
N LEU A 288 5.14 0.77 -4.36
CA LEU A 288 6.12 0.06 -3.54
C LEU A 288 5.48 -0.46 -2.26
N ALA A 289 4.82 0.42 -1.51
CA ALA A 289 4.10 0.05 -0.30
C ALA A 289 2.98 -0.97 -0.55
N TRP A 290 2.31 -0.90 -1.71
CA TRP A 290 1.32 -1.90 -2.11
C TRP A 290 1.95 -3.27 -2.33
N PHE A 291 3.10 -3.32 -3.01
CA PHE A 291 3.83 -4.56 -3.20
C PHE A 291 4.25 -5.17 -1.85
N ARG A 292 4.80 -4.37 -0.93
CA ARG A 292 5.15 -4.83 0.42
C ARG A 292 3.96 -5.45 1.15
N MET A 293 2.80 -4.80 1.16
CA MET A 293 1.60 -5.38 1.77
C MET A 293 1.23 -6.73 1.17
N LYS A 294 1.41 -6.89 -0.15
CA LYS A 294 1.15 -8.14 -0.85
C LYS A 294 2.14 -9.23 -0.43
N GLU A 295 3.43 -8.93 -0.36
CA GLU A 295 4.47 -9.87 0.12
C GLU A 295 4.19 -10.31 1.57
N GLN A 296 3.79 -9.39 2.42
CA GLN A 296 3.43 -9.66 3.82
C GLN A 296 2.04 -10.30 4.00
N ARG A 297 1.33 -10.60 2.92
CA ARG A 297 -0.03 -11.17 2.94
C ARG A 297 -1.02 -10.34 3.78
N ARG A 298 -0.86 -9.02 3.78
CA ARG A 298 -1.72 -8.05 4.48
C ARG A 298 -2.64 -7.29 3.54
N ASP A 299 -2.82 -7.76 2.34
CA ASP A 299 -3.53 -7.09 1.25
C ASP A 299 -4.97 -7.59 1.05
N ASP A 300 -5.60 -8.21 2.07
CA ASP A 300 -7.01 -8.60 1.99
C ASP A 300 -7.96 -7.39 2.00
N ALA A 301 -9.19 -7.59 1.51
CA ALA A 301 -10.16 -6.51 1.36
C ALA A 301 -10.51 -5.83 2.70
N LYS A 302 -10.53 -6.57 3.81
CA LYS A 302 -10.78 -6.04 5.15
C LYS A 302 -9.66 -5.12 5.59
N SER A 303 -8.40 -5.51 5.37
CA SER A 303 -7.22 -4.70 5.68
C SER A 303 -7.22 -3.38 4.91
N TRP A 304 -7.56 -3.39 3.62
CA TRP A 304 -7.68 -2.17 2.81
C TRP A 304 -8.78 -1.23 3.32
N LEU A 305 -9.93 -1.77 3.69
CA LEU A 305 -11.05 -0.97 4.19
C LEU A 305 -10.75 -0.40 5.57
N SER A 306 -10.41 -1.24 6.54
CA SER A 306 -10.14 -0.80 7.91
C SER A 306 -8.93 0.12 7.98
N GLY A 307 -7.86 -0.17 7.25
CA GLY A 307 -6.70 0.72 7.16
C GLY A 307 -7.02 2.05 6.50
N GLY A 308 -7.81 2.04 5.43
CA GLY A 308 -8.23 3.25 4.74
C GLY A 308 -9.18 4.14 5.56
N MET A 309 -9.90 3.57 6.51
CA MET A 309 -10.78 4.29 7.45
C MET A 309 -10.03 4.92 8.62
N LYS A 310 -8.80 4.49 8.93
CA LYS A 310 -8.01 5.08 10.01
C LYS A 310 -7.81 6.57 9.79
N ILE A 311 -7.92 7.33 10.89
CA ILE A 311 -7.65 8.77 10.88
C ILE A 311 -6.13 8.95 10.80
N PHE A 312 -5.67 9.69 9.79
CA PHE A 312 -4.29 10.11 9.71
C PHE A 312 -4.15 11.43 10.49
N THR A 313 -3.63 11.37 11.69
CA THR A 313 -3.11 12.57 12.34
C THR A 313 -1.92 13.04 11.51
N ASN A 314 -2.01 14.25 10.96
CA ASN A 314 -0.85 14.89 10.35
C ASN A 314 0.21 15.07 11.46
N THR A 315 1.20 14.19 11.49
CA THR A 315 2.47 14.41 12.19
C THR A 315 3.36 15.25 11.30
#